data_59e6dcce0f54b487a1dd713f89ea8b82
#
_entry.id   59e6dcce0f54b487a1dd713f89ea8b82
#
_cell.length_a   1.000
_cell.length_b   1.000
_cell.length_c   1.000
_cell.angle_alpha   90.00
_cell.angle_beta   90.00
_cell.angle_gamma   90.00
#
_symmetry.space_group_name_H-M   'P 1'
#
loop_
_entity.id
_entity.type
_entity.pdbx_description
1 polymer ?
#
loop_
_entity_poly.entity_id
_entity_poly.type
_entity_poly.pdbx_seq_one_letter_code
_entity_poly.pdbx_strand_id
1 'polypeptide(L)'
;MSKKPEFSELFFSRTKDFLDLFLVRQQQRSKETVKAYRISLSSFYTYVTEEKLFKAPAFRFTDCTYELVLSYSQYLQETKKLAASTVNQRLAALKSYLKYVSDGDISLMQVYMRVQKVPLLRAPKLQRPVIEKKELGALLDEPPDTPIGNRDRVILILLFDSAVRVSELTGIVLGDLSLDVSHPSITVYGKGKKTRTITLNTKCAEHVKEYIRRYHKPDTPPDTPLFYTIIHGKVNHMSQRNIERIVKKYGDIVRKEHPALPDSIYPHMFRNLNLNKIQTFC
;
A
#
# COMPACT_ATOMS: atom_id res chain seq x y z
N MET A 1 -31.39 32.81 -21.39
CA MET A 1 -29.93 32.50 -21.53
C MET A 1 -29.37 32.21 -20.14
N SER A 2 -29.06 30.95 -19.81
CA SER A 2 -28.42 30.66 -18.51
C SER A 2 -27.00 31.23 -18.50
N LYS A 3 -26.67 32.06 -17.50
CA LYS A 3 -25.30 32.52 -17.28
C LYS A 3 -24.32 31.34 -17.27
N LYS A 4 -23.21 31.45 -18.00
CA LYS A 4 -22.12 30.47 -17.86
C LYS A 4 -21.72 30.38 -16.36
N PRO A 5 -21.53 29.17 -15.80
CA PRO A 5 -21.14 29.04 -14.40
C PRO A 5 -19.78 29.73 -14.16
N GLU A 6 -19.66 30.38 -13.01
CA GLU A 6 -18.34 30.88 -12.57
C GLU A 6 -17.41 29.70 -12.29
N PHE A 7 -16.11 29.90 -12.51
CA PHE A 7 -15.11 28.84 -12.30
C PHE A 7 -15.15 28.27 -10.88
N SER A 8 -15.43 29.09 -9.88
CA SER A 8 -15.59 28.69 -8.47
C SER A 8 -16.75 27.76 -8.20
N GLU A 9 -17.80 27.79 -9.03
CA GLU A 9 -18.99 26.91 -8.91
C GLU A 9 -18.76 25.52 -9.48
N LEU A 10 -17.73 25.34 -10.35
CA LEU A 10 -17.46 24.08 -11.02
C LEU A 10 -16.88 23.06 -10.04
N PHE A 11 -17.47 21.88 -10.04
CA PHE A 11 -17.12 20.82 -9.09
C PHE A 11 -15.62 20.49 -9.06
N PHE A 12 -14.96 20.38 -10.20
CA PHE A 12 -13.56 19.98 -10.29
C PHE A 12 -12.55 21.15 -10.21
N SER A 13 -13.02 22.40 -10.08
CA SER A 13 -12.17 23.60 -10.06
C SER A 13 -11.11 23.60 -8.94
N ARG A 14 -11.43 23.03 -7.77
CA ARG A 14 -10.56 23.02 -6.58
C ARG A 14 -9.81 21.69 -6.40
N THR A 15 -9.88 20.77 -7.38
CA THR A 15 -9.26 19.43 -7.28
C THR A 15 -7.74 19.52 -7.16
N LYS A 16 -7.10 20.41 -7.91
CA LYS A 16 -5.65 20.59 -7.86
C LYS A 16 -5.20 21.09 -6.49
N ASP A 17 -5.86 22.11 -5.94
CA ASP A 17 -5.54 22.68 -4.63
C ASP A 17 -5.76 21.66 -3.52
N PHE A 18 -6.84 20.87 -3.60
CA PHE A 18 -7.09 19.78 -2.68
C PHE A 18 -5.96 18.73 -2.71
N LEU A 19 -5.54 18.27 -3.89
CA LEU A 19 -4.54 17.22 -4.02
C LEU A 19 -3.13 17.71 -3.68
N ASP A 20 -2.73 18.89 -4.17
CA ASP A 20 -1.34 19.34 -4.15
C ASP A 20 -1.04 20.26 -2.95
N LEU A 21 -2.02 21.07 -2.49
CA LEU A 21 -1.84 21.97 -1.35
C LEU A 21 -2.38 21.34 -0.06
N PHE A 22 -3.66 20.97 -0.03
CA PHE A 22 -4.28 20.50 1.20
C PHE A 22 -3.76 19.12 1.63
N LEU A 23 -3.80 18.10 0.77
CA LEU A 23 -3.33 16.77 1.13
C LEU A 23 -1.82 16.69 1.32
N VAL A 24 -1.04 17.33 0.46
CA VAL A 24 0.43 17.24 0.51
C VAL A 24 1.00 18.17 1.56
N ARG A 25 0.70 19.49 1.49
CA ARG A 25 1.36 20.48 2.34
C ARG A 25 0.72 20.61 3.72
N GLN A 26 -0.62 20.64 3.80
CA GLN A 26 -1.29 20.85 5.08
C GLN A 26 -1.49 19.55 5.86
N GLN A 27 -1.92 18.45 5.19
CA GLN A 27 -2.13 17.17 5.85
C GLN A 27 -0.93 16.22 5.80
N GLN A 28 0.13 16.55 5.12
CA GLN A 28 1.35 15.72 4.98
C GLN A 28 1.04 14.26 4.61
N ARG A 29 0.06 14.05 3.71
CA ARG A 29 -0.32 12.72 3.26
C ARG A 29 0.77 12.11 2.39
N SER A 30 0.91 10.77 2.44
CA SER A 30 1.87 10.05 1.61
C SER A 30 1.53 10.17 0.11
N LYS A 31 2.55 10.02 -0.75
CA LYS A 31 2.39 10.03 -2.21
C LYS A 31 1.35 9.00 -2.67
N GLU A 32 1.32 7.82 -2.05
CA GLU A 32 0.36 6.75 -2.33
C GLU A 32 -1.07 7.17 -1.99
N THR A 33 -1.27 7.85 -0.85
CA THR A 33 -2.57 8.39 -0.47
C THR A 33 -3.06 9.42 -1.48
N VAL A 34 -2.21 10.38 -1.85
CA VAL A 34 -2.55 11.42 -2.85
C VAL A 34 -2.88 10.77 -4.21
N LYS A 35 -2.10 9.76 -4.63
CA LYS A 35 -2.36 8.99 -5.85
C LYS A 35 -3.72 8.28 -5.79
N ALA A 36 -4.06 7.65 -4.67
CA ALA A 36 -5.35 6.99 -4.48
C ALA A 36 -6.53 7.98 -4.56
N TYR A 37 -6.39 9.16 -3.96
CA TYR A 37 -7.39 10.23 -4.04
C TYR A 37 -7.53 10.76 -5.47
N ARG A 38 -6.43 10.98 -6.18
CA ARG A 38 -6.43 11.40 -7.59
C ARG A 38 -7.18 10.39 -8.46
N ILE A 39 -6.87 9.09 -8.33
CA ILE A 39 -7.55 8.01 -9.06
C ILE A 39 -9.06 8.02 -8.73
N SER A 40 -9.42 8.23 -7.47
CA SER A 40 -10.82 8.24 -7.03
C SER A 40 -11.60 9.41 -7.62
N LEU A 41 -11.04 10.62 -7.60
CA LEU A 41 -11.66 11.81 -8.19
C LEU A 41 -11.71 11.73 -9.71
N SER A 42 -10.68 11.19 -10.37
CA SER A 42 -10.70 10.92 -11.81
C SER A 42 -11.78 9.90 -12.19
N SER A 43 -11.99 8.87 -11.36
CA SER A 43 -13.08 7.91 -11.58
C SER A 43 -14.47 8.53 -11.47
N PHE A 44 -14.65 9.47 -10.54
CA PHE A 44 -15.92 10.22 -10.44
C PHE A 44 -16.10 11.18 -11.62
N TYR A 45 -15.00 11.84 -12.06
CA TYR A 45 -15.02 12.66 -13.27
C TYR A 45 -15.48 11.86 -14.48
N THR A 46 -14.88 10.71 -14.76
CA THR A 46 -15.28 9.81 -15.85
C THR A 46 -16.76 9.43 -15.75
N TYR A 47 -17.24 9.06 -14.55
CA TYR A 47 -18.64 8.71 -14.35
C TYR A 47 -19.60 9.84 -14.69
N VAL A 48 -19.33 11.06 -14.22
CA VAL A 48 -20.26 12.19 -14.49
C VAL A 48 -20.21 12.65 -15.93
N THR A 49 -19.06 12.53 -16.61
CA THR A 49 -18.90 13.00 -17.99
C THR A 49 -19.30 11.95 -19.04
N GLU A 50 -19.00 10.69 -18.85
CA GLU A 50 -19.21 9.63 -19.82
C GLU A 50 -20.54 8.91 -19.59
N GLU A 51 -20.87 8.57 -18.34
CA GLU A 51 -22.09 7.79 -18.03
C GLU A 51 -23.31 8.68 -17.79
N LYS A 52 -23.14 9.85 -17.17
CA LYS A 52 -24.24 10.81 -16.91
C LYS A 52 -24.31 11.94 -17.94
N LEU A 53 -23.39 11.96 -18.91
CA LEU A 53 -23.33 12.90 -20.03
C LEU A 53 -23.33 14.38 -19.60
N PHE A 54 -22.86 14.68 -18.40
CA PHE A 54 -22.60 16.06 -18.02
C PHE A 54 -21.42 16.61 -18.83
N LYS A 55 -21.59 17.78 -19.43
CA LYS A 55 -20.42 18.49 -20.00
C LYS A 55 -19.52 18.88 -18.84
N ALA A 56 -18.26 18.38 -18.84
CA ALA A 56 -17.30 18.62 -17.75
C ALA A 56 -17.22 20.08 -17.28
N PRO A 57 -17.17 21.10 -18.15
CA PRO A 57 -17.13 22.48 -17.75
C PRO A 57 -18.48 23.04 -17.23
N ALA A 58 -19.51 22.20 -17.11
CA ALA A 58 -20.83 22.62 -16.62
C ALA A 58 -21.26 21.88 -15.33
N PHE A 59 -20.54 20.84 -14.90
CA PHE A 59 -20.86 20.10 -13.67
C PHE A 59 -20.48 20.93 -12.44
N ARG A 60 -21.50 21.33 -11.67
CA ARG A 60 -21.35 22.22 -10.51
C ARG A 60 -21.36 21.41 -9.20
N PHE A 61 -20.93 22.05 -8.12
CA PHE A 61 -21.06 21.46 -6.77
C PHE A 61 -22.52 21.11 -6.43
N THR A 62 -23.47 21.97 -6.83
CA THR A 62 -24.91 21.75 -6.60
C THR A 62 -25.48 20.53 -7.34
N ASP A 63 -24.86 20.13 -8.44
CA ASP A 63 -25.26 18.93 -9.21
C ASP A 63 -24.80 17.64 -8.52
N CYS A 64 -23.86 17.72 -7.57
CA CYS A 64 -23.39 16.57 -6.78
C CYS A 64 -24.38 16.24 -5.67
N THR A 65 -25.50 15.61 -6.06
CA THR A 65 -26.57 15.25 -5.13
C THR A 65 -26.30 13.91 -4.44
N TYR A 66 -27.07 13.61 -3.40
CA TYR A 66 -27.09 12.29 -2.74
C TYR A 66 -27.36 11.17 -3.75
N GLU A 67 -28.37 11.35 -4.59
CA GLU A 67 -28.83 10.36 -5.57
C GLU A 67 -27.76 10.08 -6.63
N LEU A 68 -27.07 11.13 -7.10
CA LEU A 68 -25.96 10.98 -8.04
C LEU A 68 -24.81 10.17 -7.44
N VAL A 69 -24.43 10.45 -6.20
CA VAL A 69 -23.33 9.74 -5.53
C VAL A 69 -23.73 8.32 -5.15
N LEU A 70 -25.00 8.07 -4.81
CA LEU A 70 -25.53 6.72 -4.61
C LEU A 70 -25.49 5.92 -5.92
N SER A 71 -25.94 6.50 -7.04
CA SER A 71 -25.85 5.88 -8.36
C SER A 71 -24.41 5.62 -8.79
N TYR A 72 -23.47 6.51 -8.43
CA TYR A 72 -22.04 6.27 -8.64
C TYR A 72 -21.53 5.06 -7.86
N SER A 73 -21.94 4.91 -6.60
CA SER A 73 -21.61 3.73 -5.80
C SER A 73 -22.10 2.44 -6.43
N GLN A 74 -23.35 2.41 -6.92
CA GLN A 74 -23.94 1.28 -7.63
C GLN A 74 -23.20 0.98 -8.94
N TYR A 75 -22.91 1.99 -9.74
CA TYR A 75 -22.13 1.85 -10.98
C TYR A 75 -20.76 1.23 -10.73
N LEU A 76 -20.04 1.67 -9.70
CA LEU A 76 -18.75 1.08 -9.35
C LEU A 76 -18.85 -0.39 -8.97
N GLN A 77 -19.94 -0.78 -8.30
CA GLN A 77 -20.16 -2.15 -7.86
C GLN A 77 -20.69 -3.04 -8.99
N GLU A 78 -21.71 -2.60 -9.72
CA GLU A 78 -22.45 -3.42 -10.68
C GLU A 78 -21.82 -3.42 -12.07
N THR A 79 -21.39 -2.25 -12.55
CA THR A 79 -20.80 -2.10 -13.90
C THR A 79 -19.30 -2.32 -13.88
N LYS A 80 -18.59 -1.66 -12.97
CA LYS A 80 -17.12 -1.80 -12.89
C LYS A 80 -16.68 -3.02 -12.06
N LYS A 81 -17.59 -3.76 -11.43
CA LYS A 81 -17.34 -4.98 -10.64
C LYS A 81 -16.26 -4.80 -9.56
N LEU A 82 -16.20 -3.64 -8.95
CA LEU A 82 -15.19 -3.34 -7.92
C LEU A 82 -15.57 -3.92 -6.56
N ALA A 83 -14.58 -4.36 -5.81
CA ALA A 83 -14.79 -4.80 -4.43
C ALA A 83 -15.31 -3.66 -3.54
N ALA A 84 -16.16 -3.99 -2.55
CA ALA A 84 -16.76 -3.03 -1.64
C ALA A 84 -15.74 -2.10 -0.95
N SER A 85 -14.56 -2.62 -0.60
CA SER A 85 -13.47 -1.82 -0.02
C SER A 85 -12.96 -0.74 -0.98
N THR A 86 -12.86 -1.05 -2.29
CA THR A 86 -12.43 -0.11 -3.32
C THR A 86 -13.51 0.95 -3.57
N VAL A 87 -14.78 0.55 -3.61
CA VAL A 87 -15.91 1.49 -3.71
C VAL A 87 -15.90 2.45 -2.53
N ASN A 88 -15.79 1.92 -1.32
CA ASN A 88 -15.73 2.73 -0.10
C ASN A 88 -14.53 3.71 -0.09
N GLN A 89 -13.38 3.28 -0.59
CA GLN A 89 -12.21 4.16 -0.73
C GLN A 89 -12.49 5.33 -1.68
N ARG A 90 -13.17 5.08 -2.80
CA ARG A 90 -13.55 6.14 -3.75
C ARG A 90 -14.57 7.10 -3.18
N LEU A 91 -15.57 6.60 -2.47
CA LEU A 91 -16.54 7.42 -1.76
C LEU A 91 -15.87 8.26 -0.66
N ALA A 92 -14.95 7.70 0.10
CA ALA A 92 -14.21 8.41 1.13
C ALA A 92 -13.38 9.57 0.55
N ALA A 93 -12.74 9.37 -0.61
CA ALA A 93 -12.01 10.43 -1.30
C ALA A 93 -12.93 11.56 -1.76
N LEU A 94 -14.10 11.23 -2.34
CA LEU A 94 -15.10 12.20 -2.76
C LEU A 94 -15.65 12.99 -1.57
N LYS A 95 -16.01 12.32 -0.48
CA LYS A 95 -16.48 12.96 0.76
C LYS A 95 -15.43 13.87 1.38
N SER A 96 -14.16 13.45 1.34
CA SER A 96 -13.05 14.28 1.84
C SER A 96 -12.83 15.53 0.98
N TYR A 97 -12.97 15.42 -0.33
CA TYR A 97 -12.92 16.55 -1.24
C TYR A 97 -14.05 17.55 -0.97
N LEU A 98 -15.28 17.07 -0.85
CA LEU A 98 -16.44 17.92 -0.53
C LEU A 98 -16.29 18.58 0.84
N LYS A 99 -15.74 17.88 1.84
CA LYS A 99 -15.42 18.50 3.13
C LYS A 99 -14.44 19.67 2.96
N TYR A 100 -13.33 19.43 2.28
CA TYR A 100 -12.34 20.48 2.02
C TYR A 100 -12.94 21.71 1.36
N VAL A 101 -13.80 21.50 0.36
CA VAL A 101 -14.46 22.61 -0.34
C VAL A 101 -15.46 23.35 0.56
N SER A 102 -16.26 22.61 1.35
CA SER A 102 -17.23 23.20 2.28
C SER A 102 -16.59 23.92 3.46
N ASP A 103 -15.40 23.51 3.89
CA ASP A 103 -14.63 24.21 4.91
C ASP A 103 -14.14 25.60 4.42
N GLY A 104 -13.94 25.75 3.11
CA GLY A 104 -13.57 27.02 2.47
C GLY A 104 -14.75 27.84 1.93
N ASP A 105 -15.93 27.23 1.82
CA ASP A 105 -17.16 27.88 1.30
C ASP A 105 -18.40 27.30 1.98
N ILE A 106 -18.90 28.01 2.96
CA ILE A 106 -20.02 27.57 3.80
C ILE A 106 -21.33 27.32 2.99
N SER A 107 -21.47 27.96 1.83
CA SER A 107 -22.64 27.75 0.97
C SER A 107 -22.74 26.30 0.45
N LEU A 108 -21.62 25.59 0.41
CA LEU A 108 -21.52 24.19 -0.03
C LEU A 108 -21.68 23.16 1.11
N MET A 109 -21.85 23.64 2.35
CA MET A 109 -22.02 22.74 3.50
C MET A 109 -23.21 21.79 3.35
N GLN A 110 -24.32 22.26 2.78
CA GLN A 110 -25.50 21.39 2.55
C GLN A 110 -25.20 20.25 1.56
N VAL A 111 -24.44 20.51 0.51
CA VAL A 111 -24.01 19.48 -0.45
C VAL A 111 -23.18 18.42 0.25
N TYR A 112 -22.18 18.88 1.01
CA TYR A 112 -21.33 17.99 1.81
C TYR A 112 -22.15 17.13 2.78
N MET A 113 -23.03 17.73 3.57
CA MET A 113 -23.85 17.00 4.56
C MET A 113 -24.80 15.97 3.93
N ARG A 114 -25.37 16.28 2.76
CA ARG A 114 -26.20 15.31 2.03
C ARG A 114 -25.40 14.14 1.51
N VAL A 115 -24.24 14.40 0.89
CA VAL A 115 -23.38 13.34 0.35
C VAL A 115 -22.75 12.48 1.47
N GLN A 116 -22.52 13.05 2.65
CA GLN A 116 -22.04 12.26 3.82
C GLN A 116 -23.01 11.14 4.20
N LYS A 117 -24.32 11.30 3.97
CA LYS A 117 -25.35 10.30 4.26
C LYS A 117 -25.32 9.09 3.31
N VAL A 118 -24.62 9.17 2.17
CA VAL A 118 -24.47 8.02 1.27
C VAL A 118 -23.78 6.89 2.03
N PRO A 119 -24.43 5.70 2.15
CA PRO A 119 -23.89 4.63 2.96
C PRO A 119 -22.63 4.02 2.35
N LEU A 120 -21.76 3.54 3.21
CA LEU A 120 -20.64 2.69 2.79
C LEU A 120 -21.14 1.25 2.63
N LEU A 121 -20.59 0.54 1.65
CA LEU A 121 -20.91 -0.86 1.42
C LEU A 121 -20.35 -1.73 2.55
N ARG A 122 -21.12 -2.73 2.99
CA ARG A 122 -20.59 -3.74 3.90
C ARG A 122 -19.59 -4.60 3.14
N ALA A 123 -18.32 -4.54 3.54
CA ALA A 123 -17.32 -5.45 3.05
C ALA A 123 -17.37 -6.72 3.91
N PRO A 124 -17.50 -7.93 3.32
CA PRO A 124 -17.37 -9.15 4.08
C PRO A 124 -15.99 -9.18 4.76
N LYS A 125 -15.95 -9.55 6.04
CA LYS A 125 -14.68 -9.86 6.71
C LYS A 125 -14.16 -11.18 6.11
N LEU A 126 -13.41 -11.09 5.03
CA LEU A 126 -12.71 -12.25 4.51
C LEU A 126 -11.72 -12.72 5.58
N GLN A 127 -11.84 -13.99 5.97
CA GLN A 127 -10.80 -14.62 6.75
C GLN A 127 -9.51 -14.53 5.94
N ARG A 128 -8.48 -13.93 6.55
CA ARG A 128 -7.19 -13.83 5.88
C ARG A 128 -6.61 -15.23 5.81
N PRO A 129 -6.21 -15.70 4.61
CA PRO A 129 -5.57 -16.99 4.51
C PRO A 129 -4.28 -16.99 5.36
N VAL A 130 -4.05 -18.07 6.07
CA VAL A 130 -2.88 -18.27 6.93
C VAL A 130 -1.99 -19.31 6.24
N ILE A 131 -0.68 -19.09 6.26
CA ILE A 131 0.32 -20.08 5.86
C ILE A 131 0.61 -20.92 7.10
N GLU A 132 0.50 -22.23 7.02
CA GLU A 132 0.83 -23.09 8.15
C GLU A 132 2.36 -23.29 8.27
N LYS A 133 2.81 -23.85 9.40
CA LYS A 133 4.25 -23.98 9.71
C LYS A 133 4.99 -24.86 8.70
N LYS A 134 4.34 -25.91 8.21
CA LYS A 134 4.92 -26.85 7.22
C LYS A 134 5.15 -26.16 5.88
N GLU A 135 4.14 -25.47 5.37
CA GLU A 135 4.18 -24.73 4.12
C GLU A 135 5.15 -23.56 4.19
N LEU A 136 5.25 -22.92 5.36
CA LEU A 136 6.24 -21.87 5.58
C LEU A 136 7.67 -22.43 5.49
N GLY A 137 7.95 -23.59 6.11
CA GLY A 137 9.26 -24.23 6.00
C GLY A 137 9.61 -24.50 4.53
N ALA A 138 8.73 -25.14 3.78
CA ALA A 138 8.92 -25.38 2.36
C ALA A 138 9.18 -24.10 1.56
N LEU A 139 8.45 -23.00 1.88
CA LEU A 139 8.62 -21.72 1.21
C LEU A 139 9.98 -21.06 1.48
N LEU A 140 10.53 -21.21 2.70
CA LEU A 140 11.84 -20.68 3.07
C LEU A 140 12.99 -21.49 2.47
N ASP A 141 12.79 -22.79 2.26
CA ASP A 141 13.79 -23.71 1.72
C ASP A 141 13.81 -23.76 0.19
N GLU A 142 12.71 -23.36 -0.48
CA GLU A 142 12.56 -23.42 -1.93
C GLU A 142 13.60 -22.62 -2.75
N PRO A 143 14.06 -21.43 -2.33
CA PRO A 143 15.05 -20.69 -3.11
C PRO A 143 16.33 -21.52 -3.32
N PRO A 144 16.80 -21.73 -4.58
CA PRO A 144 17.96 -22.54 -4.89
C PRO A 144 19.25 -21.94 -4.32
N ASP A 145 20.31 -22.79 -4.18
CA ASP A 145 21.63 -22.31 -3.76
C ASP A 145 22.38 -21.64 -4.91
N THR A 146 21.89 -20.51 -5.31
CA THR A 146 22.46 -19.60 -6.31
C THR A 146 22.54 -18.20 -5.73
N PRO A 147 23.35 -17.28 -6.31
CA PRO A 147 23.40 -15.89 -5.83
C PRO A 147 22.02 -15.23 -5.69
N ILE A 148 21.15 -15.41 -6.68
CA ILE A 148 19.80 -14.85 -6.66
C ILE A 148 18.93 -15.58 -5.64
N GLY A 149 19.01 -16.91 -5.58
CA GLY A 149 18.23 -17.71 -4.64
C GLY A 149 18.60 -17.43 -3.19
N ASN A 150 19.88 -17.29 -2.88
CA ASN A 150 20.34 -16.93 -1.53
C ASN A 150 19.84 -15.54 -1.09
N ARG A 151 19.86 -14.54 -1.97
CA ARG A 151 19.23 -13.24 -1.73
C ARG A 151 17.73 -13.40 -1.44
N ASP A 152 17.04 -14.14 -2.30
CA ASP A 152 15.59 -14.31 -2.22
C ASP A 152 15.21 -15.06 -0.91
N ARG A 153 16.01 -16.07 -0.49
CA ARG A 153 15.86 -16.77 0.79
C ARG A 153 15.97 -15.81 1.98
N VAL A 154 16.97 -14.94 1.99
CA VAL A 154 17.15 -13.96 3.09
C VAL A 154 16.00 -12.94 3.12
N ILE A 155 15.47 -12.54 1.97
CA ILE A 155 14.26 -11.70 1.89
C ILE A 155 13.08 -12.39 2.56
N LEU A 156 12.82 -13.68 2.26
CA LEU A 156 11.71 -14.44 2.84
C LEU A 156 11.88 -14.63 4.35
N ILE A 157 13.11 -14.97 4.80
CA ILE A 157 13.45 -15.13 6.22
C ILE A 157 13.21 -13.82 6.97
N LEU A 158 13.70 -12.68 6.46
CA LEU A 158 13.51 -11.37 7.10
C LEU A 158 12.04 -10.96 7.16
N LEU A 159 11.27 -11.17 6.10
CA LEU A 159 9.83 -10.90 6.10
C LEU A 159 9.12 -11.68 7.21
N PHE A 160 9.51 -12.95 7.41
CA PHE A 160 8.92 -13.81 8.42
C PHE A 160 9.37 -13.43 9.83
N ASP A 161 10.67 -13.36 10.07
CA ASP A 161 11.23 -13.20 11.42
C ASP A 161 10.95 -11.81 11.99
N SER A 162 11.14 -10.76 11.21
CA SER A 162 11.00 -9.38 11.66
C SER A 162 9.59 -8.79 11.52
N ALA A 163 8.70 -9.45 10.79
CA ALA A 163 7.36 -8.95 10.49
C ALA A 163 7.34 -7.51 9.94
N VAL A 164 8.38 -7.09 9.25
CA VAL A 164 8.47 -5.77 8.62
C VAL A 164 7.47 -5.61 7.48
N ARG A 165 7.08 -4.39 7.20
CA ARG A 165 6.33 -4.11 5.96
C ARG A 165 7.27 -4.21 4.76
N VAL A 166 6.74 -4.57 3.60
CA VAL A 166 7.54 -4.62 2.37
C VAL A 166 8.25 -3.28 2.08
N SER A 167 7.59 -2.16 2.36
CA SER A 167 8.17 -0.82 2.19
C SER A 167 9.30 -0.53 3.19
N GLU A 168 9.23 -1.09 4.38
CA GLU A 168 10.29 -0.98 5.38
C GLU A 168 11.48 -1.86 4.98
N LEU A 169 11.23 -3.11 4.56
CA LEU A 169 12.26 -4.05 4.08
C LEU A 169 13.09 -3.45 2.93
N THR A 170 12.42 -2.86 1.93
CA THR A 170 13.12 -2.25 0.79
C THR A 170 13.89 -0.99 1.15
N GLY A 171 13.60 -0.38 2.30
CA GLY A 171 14.29 0.81 2.80
C GLY A 171 15.51 0.54 3.67
N ILE A 172 15.74 -0.72 4.11
CA ILE A 172 16.86 -1.07 5.00
C ILE A 172 18.19 -0.82 4.28
N VAL A 173 19.09 -0.11 4.96
CA VAL A 173 20.49 0.06 4.55
C VAL A 173 21.41 -0.69 5.49
N LEU A 174 22.68 -0.89 5.12
CA LEU A 174 23.63 -1.64 5.93
C LEU A 174 23.81 -1.03 7.33
N GLY A 175 23.79 0.28 7.45
CA GLY A 175 23.89 0.99 8.72
C GLY A 175 22.69 0.81 9.67
N ASP A 176 21.58 0.27 9.20
CA ASP A 176 20.40 -0.04 10.02
C ASP A 176 20.52 -1.38 10.75
N LEU A 177 21.59 -2.14 10.50
CA LEU A 177 21.79 -3.49 11.00
C LEU A 177 22.74 -3.49 12.21
N SER A 178 22.35 -4.15 13.28
CA SER A 178 23.17 -4.44 14.46
C SER A 178 23.20 -5.95 14.66
N LEU A 179 24.16 -6.64 14.01
CA LEU A 179 24.15 -8.10 13.90
C LEU A 179 25.15 -8.80 14.83
N ASP A 180 26.28 -8.13 15.17
CA ASP A 180 27.38 -8.70 15.95
C ASP A 180 27.24 -8.40 17.46
N VAL A 181 26.03 -8.62 17.97
CA VAL A 181 25.66 -8.37 19.37
C VAL A 181 24.85 -9.53 19.92
N SER A 182 24.75 -9.64 21.25
CA SER A 182 23.94 -10.67 21.92
C SER A 182 22.46 -10.65 21.50
N HIS A 183 21.94 -9.47 21.09
CA HIS A 183 20.57 -9.27 20.64
C HIS A 183 20.60 -8.62 19.25
N PRO A 184 20.81 -9.39 18.18
CA PRO A 184 20.85 -8.85 16.83
C PRO A 184 19.54 -8.16 16.47
N SER A 185 19.63 -7.03 15.77
CA SER A 185 18.45 -6.21 15.49
C SER A 185 18.58 -5.43 14.19
N ILE A 186 17.43 -4.96 13.71
CA ILE A 186 17.32 -4.03 12.58
C ILE A 186 16.53 -2.80 13.00
N THR A 187 16.95 -1.65 12.52
CA THR A 187 16.22 -0.39 12.65
C THR A 187 15.41 -0.16 11.38
N VAL A 188 14.10 0.13 11.52
CA VAL A 188 13.21 0.39 10.38
C VAL A 188 12.45 1.68 10.54
N TYR A 189 12.20 2.34 9.42
CA TYR A 189 11.51 3.63 9.34
C TYR A 189 10.11 3.44 8.77
N GLY A 190 9.10 3.64 9.62
CA GLY A 190 7.71 3.48 9.28
C GLY A 190 7.03 4.76 8.79
N LYS A 191 5.71 4.66 8.57
CA LYS A 191 4.86 5.79 8.18
C LYS A 191 4.95 6.92 9.22
N GLY A 192 5.16 8.14 8.75
CA GLY A 192 5.30 9.33 9.62
C GLY A 192 6.68 9.45 10.28
N LYS A 193 7.72 8.87 9.67
CA LYS A 193 9.11 8.85 10.19
C LYS A 193 9.24 8.21 11.58
N LYS A 194 8.29 7.37 11.97
CA LYS A 194 8.43 6.60 13.22
C LYS A 194 9.49 5.53 13.03
N THR A 195 10.54 5.62 13.84
CA THR A 195 11.62 4.63 13.89
C THR A 195 11.29 3.56 14.92
N ARG A 196 11.59 2.31 14.62
CA ARG A 196 11.58 1.22 15.60
C ARG A 196 12.69 0.22 15.33
N THR A 197 13.22 -0.33 16.40
CA THR A 197 14.18 -1.43 16.36
C THR A 197 13.42 -2.74 16.52
N ILE A 198 13.78 -3.75 15.74
CA ILE A 198 13.21 -5.09 15.77
C ILE A 198 14.33 -6.07 16.04
N THR A 199 14.20 -6.84 17.11
CA THR A 199 15.13 -7.93 17.42
C THR A 199 14.94 -9.06 16.43
N LEU A 200 16.03 -9.58 15.89
CA LEU A 200 16.08 -10.76 15.04
C LEU A 200 16.44 -11.99 15.87
N ASN A 201 15.97 -13.16 15.47
CA ASN A 201 16.52 -14.39 16.02
C ASN A 201 17.94 -14.64 15.45
N THR A 202 18.74 -15.41 16.19
CA THR A 202 20.15 -15.67 15.85
C THR A 202 20.31 -16.27 14.45
N LYS A 203 19.45 -17.22 14.06
CA LYS A 203 19.51 -17.84 12.73
C LYS A 203 19.22 -16.84 11.61
N CYS A 204 18.24 -15.95 11.80
CA CYS A 204 17.94 -14.88 10.85
C CYS A 204 19.15 -13.96 10.69
N ALA A 205 19.76 -13.54 11.81
CA ALA A 205 20.96 -12.69 11.81
C ALA A 205 22.13 -13.37 11.08
N GLU A 206 22.35 -14.67 11.28
CA GLU A 206 23.37 -15.45 10.56
C GLU A 206 23.14 -15.46 9.05
N HIS A 207 21.92 -15.68 8.59
CA HIS A 207 21.58 -15.61 7.17
C HIS A 207 21.84 -14.20 6.59
N VAL A 208 21.50 -13.14 7.32
CA VAL A 208 21.77 -11.76 6.90
C VAL A 208 23.27 -11.49 6.83
N LYS A 209 24.05 -11.90 7.84
CA LYS A 209 25.53 -11.77 7.86
C LYS A 209 26.16 -12.46 6.64
N GLU A 210 25.76 -13.70 6.38
CA GLU A 210 26.28 -14.46 5.26
C GLU A 210 25.93 -13.81 3.93
N TYR A 211 24.70 -13.28 3.79
CA TYR A 211 24.32 -12.52 2.62
C TYR A 211 25.19 -11.28 2.43
N ILE A 212 25.42 -10.50 3.49
CA ILE A 212 26.26 -9.31 3.43
C ILE A 212 27.69 -9.69 3.02
N ARG A 213 28.27 -10.71 3.66
CA ARG A 213 29.61 -11.19 3.35
C ARG A 213 29.79 -11.59 1.88
N ARG A 214 28.75 -12.14 1.24
CA ARG A 214 28.79 -12.61 -0.16
C ARG A 214 28.53 -11.50 -1.19
N TYR A 215 27.69 -10.53 -0.85
CA TYR A 215 27.14 -9.58 -1.83
C TYR A 215 27.51 -8.13 -1.59
N HIS A 216 28.08 -7.81 -0.45
CA HIS A 216 28.61 -6.50 -0.15
C HIS A 216 30.11 -6.59 0.12
N LYS A 217 30.86 -5.61 -0.36
CA LYS A 217 32.30 -5.51 -0.06
C LYS A 217 32.51 -5.01 1.38
N PRO A 218 33.67 -5.33 2.03
CA PRO A 218 33.94 -4.87 3.38
C PRO A 218 33.92 -3.35 3.56
N ASP A 219 34.24 -2.61 2.51
CA ASP A 219 34.29 -1.15 2.45
C ASP A 219 33.00 -0.51 1.92
N THR A 220 31.92 -1.29 1.78
CA THR A 220 30.63 -0.78 1.31
C THR A 220 30.07 0.26 2.29
N PRO A 221 29.70 1.47 1.81
CA PRO A 221 29.15 2.52 2.67
C PRO A 221 27.90 2.08 3.44
N PRO A 222 27.70 2.55 4.68
CA PRO A 222 26.57 2.13 5.53
C PRO A 222 25.20 2.57 5.00
N ASP A 223 25.12 3.55 4.14
CA ASP A 223 23.89 3.99 3.47
C ASP A 223 23.53 3.16 2.24
N THR A 224 24.33 2.13 1.92
CA THR A 224 24.04 1.21 0.80
C THR A 224 22.82 0.34 1.14
N PRO A 225 21.84 0.20 0.22
CA PRO A 225 20.69 -0.67 0.44
C PRO A 225 21.09 -2.12 0.71
N LEU A 226 20.48 -2.75 1.73
CA LEU A 226 20.69 -4.18 2.02
C LEU A 226 20.32 -5.03 0.80
N PHE A 227 19.17 -4.78 0.21
CA PHE A 227 18.71 -5.42 -1.03
C PHE A 227 18.67 -4.39 -2.15
N TYR A 228 19.44 -4.64 -3.20
CA TYR A 228 19.59 -3.69 -4.29
C TYR A 228 19.39 -4.31 -5.67
N THR A 229 19.19 -3.44 -6.63
CA THR A 229 19.24 -3.74 -8.07
C THR A 229 20.23 -2.80 -8.74
N ILE A 230 20.93 -3.27 -9.76
CA ILE A 230 21.83 -2.43 -10.56
C ILE A 230 21.07 -2.01 -11.82
N ILE A 231 20.86 -0.71 -11.98
CA ILE A 231 20.20 -0.11 -13.15
C ILE A 231 21.15 0.92 -13.73
N HIS A 232 21.53 0.74 -14.99
CA HIS A 232 22.51 1.60 -15.66
C HIS A 232 23.81 1.79 -14.86
N GLY A 233 24.32 0.70 -14.26
CA GLY A 233 25.54 0.72 -13.44
C GLY A 233 25.40 1.35 -12.04
N LYS A 234 24.21 1.82 -11.67
CA LYS A 234 23.96 2.42 -10.34
C LYS A 234 23.21 1.46 -9.43
N VAL A 235 23.64 1.42 -8.17
CA VAL A 235 22.97 0.70 -7.09
C VAL A 235 21.69 1.45 -6.72
N ASN A 236 20.57 0.75 -6.70
CA ASN A 236 19.27 1.28 -6.33
C ASN A 236 18.58 0.33 -5.35
N HIS A 237 17.77 0.85 -4.45
CA HIS A 237 16.91 0.03 -3.61
C HIS A 237 16.06 -0.93 -4.45
N MET A 238 15.94 -2.17 -4.01
CA MET A 238 15.00 -3.10 -4.62
C MET A 238 13.57 -2.58 -4.47
N SER A 239 12.78 -2.62 -5.53
CA SER A 239 11.40 -2.14 -5.48
C SER A 239 10.49 -3.10 -4.70
N GLN A 240 9.44 -2.57 -4.07
CA GLN A 240 8.41 -3.40 -3.40
C GLN A 240 7.82 -4.44 -4.36
N ARG A 241 7.59 -4.04 -5.62
CA ARG A 241 7.08 -4.95 -6.66
C ARG A 241 8.02 -6.13 -6.94
N ASN A 242 9.33 -5.93 -6.83
CA ASN A 242 10.29 -7.03 -6.98
C ASN A 242 10.16 -8.01 -5.81
N ILE A 243 10.03 -7.51 -4.57
CA ILE A 243 9.79 -8.37 -3.39
C ILE A 243 8.47 -9.15 -3.54
N GLU A 244 7.38 -8.49 -3.96
CA GLU A 244 6.09 -9.14 -4.23
C GLU A 244 6.22 -10.26 -5.29
N ARG A 245 6.98 -10.01 -6.36
CA ARG A 245 7.24 -11.02 -7.40
C ARG A 245 8.05 -12.21 -6.89
N ILE A 246 9.04 -11.97 -6.02
CA ILE A 246 9.83 -13.03 -5.38
C ILE A 246 8.92 -13.90 -4.52
N VAL A 247 8.14 -13.29 -3.64
CA VAL A 247 7.20 -14.02 -2.76
C VAL A 247 6.20 -14.82 -3.58
N LYS A 248 5.62 -14.22 -4.62
CA LYS A 248 4.68 -14.91 -5.51
C LYS A 248 5.34 -16.08 -6.24
N LYS A 249 6.53 -15.89 -6.80
CA LYS A 249 7.29 -16.91 -7.52
C LYS A 249 7.45 -18.17 -6.70
N TYR A 250 7.99 -18.05 -5.47
CA TYR A 250 8.21 -19.20 -4.61
C TYR A 250 6.91 -19.78 -4.07
N GLY A 251 5.91 -18.95 -3.82
CA GLY A 251 4.56 -19.42 -3.50
C GLY A 251 3.93 -20.29 -4.59
N ASP A 252 4.09 -19.89 -5.84
CA ASP A 252 3.54 -20.64 -6.99
C ASP A 252 4.29 -21.97 -7.21
N ILE A 253 5.59 -22.03 -6.88
CA ILE A 253 6.38 -23.28 -6.96
C ILE A 253 5.95 -24.26 -5.85
N VAL A 254 6.00 -23.79 -4.59
CA VAL A 254 5.69 -24.62 -3.41
C VAL A 254 4.26 -25.16 -3.43
N ARG A 255 3.31 -24.40 -3.97
CA ARG A 255 1.89 -24.81 -4.05
C ARG A 255 1.70 -26.10 -4.85
N LYS A 256 2.58 -26.41 -5.80
CA LYS A 256 2.48 -27.65 -6.60
C LYS A 256 2.58 -28.90 -5.74
N GLU A 257 3.39 -28.85 -4.68
CA GLU A 257 3.61 -29.95 -3.74
C GLU A 257 2.83 -29.75 -2.43
N HIS A 258 2.43 -28.53 -2.13
CA HIS A 258 1.70 -28.13 -0.95
C HIS A 258 0.38 -27.41 -1.31
N PRO A 259 -0.66 -28.14 -1.76
CA PRO A 259 -1.92 -27.55 -2.22
C PRO A 259 -2.70 -26.83 -1.10
N ALA A 260 -2.35 -27.03 0.18
CA ALA A 260 -2.91 -26.29 1.31
C ALA A 260 -2.41 -24.84 1.36
N LEU A 261 -1.35 -24.50 0.62
CA LEU A 261 -0.84 -23.14 0.53
C LEU A 261 -1.87 -22.23 -0.17
N PRO A 262 -2.17 -21.04 0.36
CA PRO A 262 -3.14 -20.14 -0.26
C PRO A 262 -2.87 -19.83 -1.74
N ASP A 263 -3.92 -19.63 -2.54
CA ASP A 263 -3.83 -19.38 -3.99
C ASP A 263 -2.95 -18.17 -4.35
N SER A 264 -2.84 -17.20 -3.47
CA SER A 264 -1.98 -16.05 -3.65
C SER A 264 -1.22 -15.75 -2.37
N ILE A 265 0.11 -15.74 -2.46
CA ILE A 265 1.00 -15.35 -1.37
C ILE A 265 1.58 -13.97 -1.63
N TYR A 266 1.57 -13.14 -0.60
CA TYR A 266 2.09 -11.78 -0.64
C TYR A 266 2.80 -11.41 0.69
N PRO A 267 3.71 -10.43 0.69
CA PRO A 267 4.57 -10.14 1.85
C PRO A 267 3.83 -9.88 3.17
N HIS A 268 2.63 -9.30 3.11
CA HIS A 268 1.86 -9.00 4.32
C HIS A 268 1.38 -10.26 5.07
N MET A 269 1.31 -11.42 4.41
CA MET A 269 0.94 -12.69 5.06
C MET A 269 2.00 -13.13 6.07
N PHE A 270 3.29 -12.95 5.78
CA PHE A 270 4.39 -13.27 6.69
C PHE A 270 4.29 -12.50 8.00
N ARG A 271 3.88 -11.23 7.93
CA ARG A 271 3.67 -10.40 9.11
C ARG A 271 2.52 -10.90 10.00
N ASN A 272 1.44 -11.38 9.40
CA ASN A 272 0.30 -11.93 10.17
C ASN A 272 0.68 -13.21 10.92
N LEU A 273 1.58 -14.04 10.36
CA LEU A 273 2.10 -15.25 11.00
C LEU A 273 2.87 -14.94 12.29
N ASN A 274 3.72 -13.92 12.26
CA ASN A 274 4.53 -13.56 13.42
C ASN A 274 3.67 -12.94 14.53
N LEU A 275 2.68 -12.12 14.20
CA LEU A 275 1.74 -11.55 15.16
C LEU A 275 0.93 -12.63 15.90
N ASN A 276 0.56 -13.71 15.20
CA ASN A 276 -0.14 -14.84 15.83
C ASN A 276 0.78 -15.66 16.76
N LYS A 277 2.09 -15.74 16.49
CA LYS A 277 3.06 -16.37 17.42
C LYS A 277 3.15 -15.63 18.74
N ILE A 278 3.12 -14.29 18.73
CA ILE A 278 3.19 -13.48 19.97
C ILE A 278 1.94 -13.70 20.83
N GLN A 279 0.77 -13.93 20.24
CA GLN A 279 -0.47 -14.21 20.98
C GLN A 279 -0.54 -15.62 21.59
N THR A 280 0.28 -16.57 21.12
CA THR A 280 0.29 -17.96 21.61
C THR A 280 1.29 -18.14 22.79
N PHE A 281 2.06 -17.12 23.13
CA PHE A 281 3.05 -17.12 24.21
C PHE A 281 2.75 -16.11 25.33
N CYS A 282 1.53 -15.52 25.34
CA CYS A 282 1.01 -14.71 26.46
C CYS A 282 -0.08 -15.45 27.24
#